data_88fb5fcd84168875cb477032fa8b7f19
#
_entry.id   88fb5fcd84168875cb477032fa8b7f19
#
_cell.length_a   1.000
_cell.length_b   1.000
_cell.length_c   1.000
_cell.angle_alpha   90.00
_cell.angle_beta   90.00
_cell.angle_gamma   90.00
#
_symmetry.space_group_name_H-M   'P 1'
#
loop_
_entity.id
_entity.type
_entity.pdbx_description
1 polymer ?
#
loop_
_entity_poly.entity_id
_entity_poly.type
_entity_poly.pdbx_seq_one_letter_code
_entity_poly.pdbx_strand_id
1 'polypeptide(L)'
;MFSILGLILSLILIMYLAYKGYSTIITAPIIAMITIILTTGFDAHLMANYTEVYMSGFANFIKNYFPLFMTGSIFAKLMEEVGYAKSIAHFITKKLGKDKSILAVVLSGAILTYGGVSLFVVAFILYPIASMLFKEADIPKRLIPGTIALGAFTFTMTALPGSPEIQNVIPMKYFRTDTFAAPVIGIFASIMMLSLGMIWLTKRVKSAKANNEGYGNHSDNIAEENYENLPSIFKAILPIIIIFITNLFFSKVYYENIDGSYLSKFNTTLSNVSGTWSVIIAIVLSDIFILLTNFKKIKNIKSALDTGVTNSFKPLLNSSAIVGYGSVIKSLAVFSVIQSFIFGISSNPIISEALSVNLICGLTASASGGLEISLNALAPTYLQMSHALNIPPEILHRIASLSSGGLDTLPHNGAVITTLAICGLTHKEAYKDMFVTSVVIPIFVTTIVVILTSIRFGV
;
A
#
# COMPACT_ATOMS: atom_id res chain seq x y z
N MET A 1 3.98 -5.08 34.35
CA MET A 1 2.62 -5.56 33.96
C MET A 1 1.70 -4.42 33.56
N PHE A 2 1.54 -3.36 34.35
CA PHE A 2 0.68 -2.21 34.00
C PHE A 2 1.06 -1.51 32.71
N SER A 3 2.36 -1.33 32.40
CA SER A 3 2.83 -0.68 31.18
C SER A 3 2.48 -1.44 29.90
N ILE A 4 2.53 -2.79 29.93
CA ILE A 4 2.11 -3.62 28.79
C ILE A 4 0.59 -3.51 28.57
N LEU A 5 -0.18 -3.56 29.67
CA LEU A 5 -1.64 -3.39 29.59
C LEU A 5 -2.02 -2.02 29.05
N GLY A 6 -1.35 -0.94 29.49
CA GLY A 6 -1.56 0.41 29.00
C GLY A 6 -1.29 0.53 27.49
N LEU A 7 -0.23 -0.13 27.00
CA LEU A 7 0.09 -0.16 25.58
C LEU A 7 -0.97 -0.93 24.78
N ILE A 8 -1.38 -2.11 25.23
CA ILE A 8 -2.43 -2.90 24.55
C ILE A 8 -3.74 -2.12 24.51
N LEU A 9 -4.13 -1.47 25.60
CA LEU A 9 -5.31 -0.62 25.65
C LEU A 9 -5.22 0.54 24.66
N SER A 10 -4.05 1.18 24.51
CA SER A 10 -3.85 2.27 23.54
C SER A 10 -3.97 1.79 22.09
N LEU A 11 -3.44 0.61 21.78
CA LEU A 11 -3.60 -0.01 20.45
C LEU A 11 -5.06 -0.36 20.15
N ILE A 12 -5.79 -0.93 21.13
CA ILE A 12 -7.23 -1.19 21.00
C ILE A 12 -8.00 0.11 20.81
N LEU A 13 -7.65 1.17 21.53
CA LEU A 13 -8.33 2.46 21.45
C LEU A 13 -8.12 3.13 20.08
N ILE A 14 -6.90 3.08 19.53
CA ILE A 14 -6.65 3.65 18.18
C ILE A 14 -7.44 2.90 17.10
N MET A 15 -7.51 1.56 17.19
CA MET A 15 -8.34 0.73 16.31
C MET A 15 -9.82 1.04 16.45
N TYR A 16 -10.32 1.16 17.67
CA TYR A 16 -11.72 1.47 17.94
C TYR A 16 -12.13 2.83 17.39
N LEU A 17 -11.30 3.87 17.58
CA LEU A 17 -11.59 5.20 17.08
C LEU A 17 -11.48 5.25 15.54
N ALA A 18 -10.52 4.57 14.94
CA ALA A 18 -10.44 4.42 13.49
C ALA A 18 -11.68 3.71 12.92
N TYR A 19 -12.15 2.64 13.56
CA TYR A 19 -13.38 1.94 13.20
C TYR A 19 -14.63 2.84 13.29
N LYS A 20 -14.66 3.77 14.27
CA LYS A 20 -15.71 4.78 14.40
C LYS A 20 -15.59 5.92 13.38
N GLY A 21 -14.58 5.92 12.50
CA GLY A 21 -14.36 6.92 11.46
C GLY A 21 -13.65 8.20 11.91
N TYR A 22 -13.10 8.24 13.13
CA TYR A 22 -12.28 9.37 13.57
C TYR A 22 -10.94 9.42 12.80
N SER A 23 -10.54 10.63 12.43
CA SER A 23 -9.28 10.85 11.72
C SER A 23 -8.07 10.48 12.58
N THR A 24 -7.15 9.67 12.03
CA THR A 24 -5.90 9.29 12.69
C THR A 24 -4.99 10.47 12.97
N ILE A 25 -5.10 11.56 12.19
CA ILE A 25 -4.35 12.82 12.44
C ILE A 25 -4.70 13.40 13.81
N ILE A 26 -5.95 13.25 14.24
CA ILE A 26 -6.42 13.74 15.55
C ILE A 26 -6.20 12.70 16.63
N THR A 27 -6.54 11.45 16.36
CA THR A 27 -6.57 10.42 17.40
C THR A 27 -5.18 9.90 17.77
N ALA A 28 -4.25 9.80 16.82
CA ALA A 28 -2.92 9.27 17.10
C ALA A 28 -2.11 10.11 18.11
N PRO A 29 -2.02 11.47 18.01
CA PRO A 29 -1.31 12.25 19.03
C PRO A 29 -1.96 12.16 20.42
N ILE A 30 -3.30 12.17 20.49
CA ILE A 30 -4.02 12.07 21.77
C ILE A 30 -3.73 10.71 22.41
N ILE A 31 -3.84 9.63 21.64
CA ILE A 31 -3.59 8.27 22.16
C ILE A 31 -2.11 8.10 22.51
N ALA A 32 -1.17 8.69 21.76
CA ALA A 32 0.23 8.69 22.12
C ALA A 32 0.46 9.29 23.53
N MET A 33 -0.16 10.43 23.82
CA MET A 33 -0.06 11.05 25.16
C MET A 33 -0.74 10.20 26.24
N ILE A 34 -1.91 9.65 25.96
CA ILE A 34 -2.57 8.69 26.87
C ILE A 34 -1.66 7.48 27.13
N THR A 35 -1.00 6.95 26.10
CA THR A 35 -0.07 5.80 26.24
C THR A 35 1.06 6.14 27.20
N ILE A 36 1.65 7.34 27.10
CA ILE A 36 2.71 7.78 28.00
C ILE A 36 2.19 7.82 29.45
N ILE A 37 1.03 8.43 29.68
CA ILE A 37 0.42 8.50 31.02
C ILE A 37 0.19 7.09 31.61
N LEU A 38 -0.35 6.19 30.82
CA LEU A 38 -0.65 4.81 31.24
C LEU A 38 0.60 3.96 31.50
N THR A 39 1.72 4.28 30.85
CA THR A 39 2.96 3.49 30.95
C THR A 39 3.99 4.06 31.93
N THR A 40 4.07 5.39 32.06
CA THR A 40 5.09 6.10 32.85
C THR A 40 4.52 6.98 33.97
N GLY A 41 3.20 7.22 33.97
CA GLY A 41 2.54 8.07 34.96
C GLY A 41 2.42 9.54 34.54
N PHE A 42 1.86 10.38 35.43
CA PHE A 42 1.57 11.79 35.12
C PHE A 42 2.81 12.70 35.10
N ASP A 43 3.93 12.28 35.67
CA ASP A 43 5.21 13.04 35.67
C ASP A 43 5.99 12.93 34.34
N ALA A 44 5.37 12.45 33.29
CA ALA A 44 5.99 12.00 32.05
C ALA A 44 6.37 13.10 31.06
N HIS A 45 6.46 14.36 31.44
CA HIS A 45 6.83 15.48 30.54
C HIS A 45 6.09 15.46 29.19
N LEU A 46 4.75 15.40 29.23
CA LEU A 46 3.90 15.15 28.04
C LEU A 46 4.19 16.07 26.87
N MET A 47 4.40 17.38 27.12
CA MET A 47 4.68 18.32 26.04
C MET A 47 6.01 18.04 25.34
N ALA A 48 7.05 17.67 26.09
CA ALA A 48 8.34 17.29 25.51
C ALA A 48 8.22 16.00 24.67
N ASN A 49 7.49 15.00 25.15
CA ASN A 49 7.21 13.80 24.39
C ASN A 49 6.37 14.09 23.11
N TYR A 50 5.43 15.03 23.20
CA TYR A 50 4.67 15.44 22.02
C TYR A 50 5.54 16.15 20.99
N THR A 51 6.30 17.18 21.40
CA THR A 51 7.07 18.00 20.46
C THR A 51 8.34 17.29 19.97
N GLU A 52 9.10 16.63 20.85
CA GLU A 52 10.41 16.08 20.50
C GLU A 52 10.36 14.62 20.04
N VAL A 53 9.40 13.81 20.50
CA VAL A 53 9.31 12.41 20.11
C VAL A 53 8.24 12.20 19.05
N TYR A 54 6.98 12.54 19.36
CA TYR A 54 5.87 12.34 18.41
C TYR A 54 6.06 13.17 17.14
N MET A 55 6.27 14.48 17.27
CA MET A 55 6.42 15.39 16.12
C MET A 55 7.70 15.11 15.32
N SER A 56 8.77 14.62 15.94
CA SER A 56 9.95 14.19 15.22
C SER A 56 9.67 12.99 14.32
N GLY A 57 8.96 11.97 14.81
CA GLY A 57 8.52 10.83 13.99
C GLY A 57 7.59 11.26 12.86
N PHE A 58 6.60 12.08 13.17
CA PHE A 58 5.67 12.66 12.22
C PHE A 58 6.37 13.43 11.09
N ALA A 59 7.26 14.36 11.45
CA ALA A 59 8.00 15.20 10.51
C ALA A 59 9.00 14.39 9.67
N ASN A 60 9.67 13.41 10.26
CA ASN A 60 10.60 12.54 9.53
C ASN A 60 9.90 11.72 8.44
N PHE A 61 8.69 11.23 8.68
CA PHE A 61 7.92 10.54 7.64
C PHE A 61 7.59 11.50 6.48
N ILE A 62 7.13 12.71 6.78
CA ILE A 62 6.87 13.72 5.75
C ILE A 62 8.15 14.02 4.96
N LYS A 63 9.26 14.31 5.62
CA LYS A 63 10.55 14.59 4.98
C LYS A 63 10.95 13.49 3.99
N ASN A 64 10.78 12.24 4.38
CA ASN A 64 11.24 11.11 3.57
C ASN A 64 10.32 10.81 2.38
N TYR A 65 8.99 11.01 2.53
CA TYR A 65 8.03 10.47 1.58
C TYR A 65 7.12 11.53 0.93
N PHE A 66 7.14 12.79 1.38
CA PHE A 66 6.32 13.85 0.75
C PHE A 66 6.55 13.98 -0.76
N PRO A 67 7.80 13.99 -1.28
CA PRO A 67 8.01 14.07 -2.71
C PRO A 67 7.36 12.91 -3.48
N LEU A 68 7.41 11.70 -2.95
CA LEU A 68 6.79 10.52 -3.55
C LEU A 68 5.27 10.61 -3.54
N PHE A 69 4.66 10.94 -2.40
CA PHE A 69 3.20 11.10 -2.29
C PHE A 69 2.69 12.21 -3.21
N MET A 70 3.40 13.33 -3.27
CA MET A 70 3.04 14.47 -4.11
C MET A 70 3.09 14.12 -5.59
N THR A 71 4.23 13.61 -6.07
CA THR A 71 4.40 13.28 -7.50
C THR A 71 3.48 12.15 -7.92
N GLY A 72 3.34 11.08 -7.12
CA GLY A 72 2.40 9.99 -7.40
C GLY A 72 0.94 10.45 -7.46
N SER A 73 0.55 11.38 -6.58
CA SER A 73 -0.82 11.92 -6.59
C SER A 73 -1.07 12.88 -7.77
N ILE A 74 -0.06 13.65 -8.20
CA ILE A 74 -0.11 14.44 -9.43
C ILE A 74 -0.25 13.50 -10.63
N PHE A 75 0.56 12.45 -10.70
CA PHE A 75 0.48 11.44 -11.75
C PHE A 75 -0.92 10.85 -11.86
N ALA A 76 -1.49 10.40 -10.74
CA ALA A 76 -2.83 9.85 -10.71
C ALA A 76 -3.88 10.84 -11.22
N LYS A 77 -3.78 12.13 -10.82
CA LYS A 77 -4.68 13.18 -11.28
C LYS A 77 -4.51 13.48 -12.78
N LEU A 78 -3.29 13.52 -13.29
CA LEU A 78 -3.03 13.72 -14.71
C LEU A 78 -3.55 12.54 -15.55
N MET A 79 -3.34 11.29 -15.12
CA MET A 79 -3.90 10.09 -15.77
C MET A 79 -5.43 10.11 -15.84
N GLU A 80 -6.08 10.64 -14.80
CA GLU A 80 -7.53 10.85 -14.75
C GLU A 80 -7.96 11.94 -15.74
N GLU A 81 -7.38 13.15 -15.67
CA GLU A 81 -7.75 14.33 -16.46
C GLU A 81 -7.66 14.08 -17.98
N VAL A 82 -6.61 13.37 -18.41
CA VAL A 82 -6.43 13.06 -19.84
C VAL A 82 -7.21 11.81 -20.29
N GLY A 83 -7.90 11.14 -19.36
CA GLY A 83 -8.70 9.95 -19.64
C GLY A 83 -7.88 8.66 -19.87
N TYR A 84 -6.59 8.67 -19.53
CA TYR A 84 -5.71 7.51 -19.75
C TYR A 84 -6.12 6.32 -18.87
N ALA A 85 -6.42 6.56 -17.58
CA ALA A 85 -6.85 5.51 -16.68
C ALA A 85 -8.18 4.87 -17.12
N LYS A 86 -9.15 5.68 -17.58
CA LYS A 86 -10.39 5.18 -18.17
C LYS A 86 -10.17 4.40 -19.45
N SER A 87 -9.25 4.86 -20.33
CA SER A 87 -8.93 4.19 -21.57
C SER A 87 -8.34 2.79 -21.34
N ILE A 88 -7.41 2.65 -20.36
CA ILE A 88 -6.83 1.37 -19.98
C ILE A 88 -7.92 0.40 -19.51
N ALA A 89 -8.75 0.84 -18.56
CA ALA A 89 -9.81 0.03 -18.00
C ALA A 89 -10.84 -0.39 -19.07
N HIS A 90 -11.30 0.56 -19.90
CA HIS A 90 -12.24 0.29 -20.98
C HIS A 90 -11.67 -0.68 -22.03
N PHE A 91 -10.42 -0.52 -22.43
CA PHE A 91 -9.78 -1.43 -23.40
C PHE A 91 -9.74 -2.87 -22.89
N ILE A 92 -9.31 -3.07 -21.62
CA ILE A 92 -9.20 -4.40 -21.01
C ILE A 92 -10.58 -5.04 -20.91
N THR A 93 -11.57 -4.30 -20.44
CA THR A 93 -12.93 -4.80 -20.24
C THR A 93 -13.61 -5.13 -21.56
N LYS A 94 -13.46 -4.27 -22.58
CA LYS A 94 -13.98 -4.52 -23.93
C LYS A 94 -13.34 -5.75 -24.57
N LYS A 95 -12.03 -5.96 -24.39
CA LYS A 95 -11.29 -7.09 -24.98
C LYS A 95 -11.65 -8.42 -24.32
N LEU A 96 -11.85 -8.43 -23.00
CA LEU A 96 -12.16 -9.66 -22.24
C LEU A 96 -13.66 -9.99 -22.23
N GLY A 97 -14.52 -9.00 -22.37
CA GLY A 97 -15.98 -9.15 -22.42
C GLY A 97 -16.60 -9.57 -21.08
N LYS A 98 -17.92 -9.74 -21.10
CA LYS A 98 -18.73 -10.06 -19.92
C LYS A 98 -18.41 -11.42 -19.27
N ASP A 99 -18.01 -12.41 -20.05
CA ASP A 99 -17.69 -13.75 -19.55
C ASP A 99 -16.47 -13.76 -18.63
N LYS A 100 -15.59 -12.75 -18.76
CA LYS A 100 -14.37 -12.60 -17.97
C LYS A 100 -14.40 -11.31 -17.13
N SER A 101 -15.58 -10.85 -16.73
CA SER A 101 -15.77 -9.58 -16.00
C SER A 101 -14.87 -9.43 -14.77
N ILE A 102 -14.75 -10.48 -13.93
CA ILE A 102 -13.87 -10.46 -12.76
C ILE A 102 -12.42 -10.23 -13.18
N LEU A 103 -11.92 -11.02 -14.13
CA LEU A 103 -10.54 -10.90 -14.61
C LEU A 103 -10.28 -9.52 -15.22
N ALA A 104 -11.26 -8.98 -15.94
CA ALA A 104 -11.16 -7.66 -16.55
C ALA A 104 -10.99 -6.55 -15.51
N VAL A 105 -11.79 -6.57 -14.46
CA VAL A 105 -11.70 -5.59 -13.36
C VAL A 105 -10.40 -5.77 -12.58
N VAL A 106 -10.00 -7.00 -12.25
CA VAL A 106 -8.74 -7.30 -11.55
C VAL A 106 -7.54 -6.82 -12.35
N LEU A 107 -7.44 -7.14 -13.64
CA LEU A 107 -6.31 -6.71 -14.47
C LEU A 107 -6.28 -5.19 -14.69
N SER A 108 -7.46 -4.56 -14.83
CA SER A 108 -7.53 -3.10 -14.93
C SER A 108 -7.01 -2.44 -13.64
N GLY A 109 -7.45 -2.92 -12.49
CA GLY A 109 -6.94 -2.49 -11.18
C GLY A 109 -5.44 -2.70 -11.05
N ALA A 110 -4.97 -3.89 -11.43
CA ALA A 110 -3.56 -4.26 -11.34
C ALA A 110 -2.66 -3.35 -12.18
N ILE A 111 -3.02 -3.07 -13.43
CA ILE A 111 -2.22 -2.22 -14.33
C ILE A 111 -2.21 -0.78 -13.83
N LEU A 112 -3.35 -0.26 -13.39
CA LEU A 112 -3.45 1.12 -12.89
C LEU A 112 -2.64 1.29 -11.59
N THR A 113 -2.81 0.39 -10.62
CA THR A 113 -2.09 0.45 -9.35
C THR A 113 -0.58 0.24 -9.55
N TYR A 114 -0.19 -0.76 -10.36
CA TYR A 114 1.23 -0.96 -10.69
C TYR A 114 1.85 0.27 -11.37
N GLY A 115 1.06 1.01 -12.13
CA GLY A 115 1.46 2.28 -12.71
C GLY A 115 1.57 3.44 -11.72
N GLY A 116 1.25 3.23 -10.43
CA GLY A 116 1.30 4.28 -9.41
C GLY A 116 0.02 5.11 -9.30
N VAL A 117 -1.07 4.68 -9.92
CA VAL A 117 -2.38 5.33 -9.74
C VAL A 117 -2.92 4.96 -8.36
N SER A 118 -3.15 5.97 -7.53
CA SER A 118 -3.67 5.79 -6.16
C SER A 118 -4.88 4.86 -6.12
N LEU A 119 -4.89 3.93 -5.16
CA LEU A 119 -5.97 2.95 -4.97
C LEU A 119 -7.37 3.59 -4.86
N PHE A 120 -7.49 4.78 -4.30
CA PHE A 120 -8.76 5.51 -4.23
C PHE A 120 -9.24 5.93 -5.62
N VAL A 121 -8.35 6.47 -6.44
CA VAL A 121 -8.65 6.83 -7.84
C VAL A 121 -9.00 5.58 -8.65
N VAL A 122 -8.25 4.49 -8.46
CA VAL A 122 -8.53 3.19 -9.10
C VAL A 122 -9.93 2.70 -8.74
N ALA A 123 -10.34 2.76 -7.46
CA ALA A 123 -11.66 2.32 -7.03
C ALA A 123 -12.78 3.17 -7.67
N PHE A 124 -12.61 4.50 -7.74
CA PHE A 124 -13.57 5.40 -8.41
C PHE A 124 -13.72 5.13 -9.91
N ILE A 125 -12.60 4.86 -10.61
CA ILE A 125 -12.61 4.58 -12.05
C ILE A 125 -13.21 3.20 -12.34
N LEU A 126 -12.86 2.21 -11.52
CA LEU A 126 -13.27 0.83 -11.78
C LEU A 126 -14.70 0.53 -11.36
N TYR A 127 -15.25 1.22 -10.35
CA TYR A 127 -16.59 0.91 -9.86
C TYR A 127 -17.68 1.02 -10.93
N PRO A 128 -17.80 2.12 -11.70
CA PRO A 128 -18.81 2.23 -12.78
C PRO A 128 -18.66 1.11 -13.82
N ILE A 129 -17.42 0.82 -14.23
CA ILE A 129 -17.12 -0.22 -15.22
C ILE A 129 -17.44 -1.62 -14.66
N ALA A 130 -17.04 -1.89 -13.43
CA ALA A 130 -17.31 -3.16 -12.75
C ALA A 130 -18.82 -3.37 -12.56
N SER A 131 -19.54 -2.32 -12.17
CA SER A 131 -20.99 -2.36 -11.99
C SER A 131 -21.71 -2.70 -13.30
N MET A 132 -21.34 -2.04 -14.40
CA MET A 132 -21.89 -2.33 -15.73
C MET A 132 -21.62 -3.78 -16.15
N LEU A 133 -20.38 -4.25 -16.05
CA LEU A 133 -20.00 -5.61 -16.43
C LEU A 133 -20.67 -6.67 -15.57
N PHE A 134 -20.77 -6.44 -14.26
CA PHE A 134 -21.37 -7.39 -13.33
C PHE A 134 -22.87 -7.47 -13.52
N LYS A 135 -23.54 -6.32 -13.81
CA LYS A 135 -24.95 -6.27 -14.16
C LYS A 135 -25.23 -7.04 -15.45
N GLU A 136 -24.41 -6.83 -16.49
CA GLU A 136 -24.55 -7.54 -17.78
C GLU A 136 -24.29 -9.03 -17.68
N ALA A 137 -23.36 -9.47 -16.82
CA ALA A 137 -23.01 -10.87 -16.56
C ALA A 137 -23.86 -11.52 -15.46
N ASP A 138 -24.80 -10.79 -14.88
CA ASP A 138 -25.62 -11.18 -13.73
C ASP A 138 -24.80 -11.73 -12.56
N ILE A 139 -23.72 -11.00 -12.22
CA ILE A 139 -22.83 -11.29 -11.09
C ILE A 139 -23.23 -10.41 -9.91
N PRO A 140 -23.33 -10.94 -8.67
CA PRO A 140 -23.73 -10.16 -7.49
C PRO A 140 -22.83 -8.94 -7.26
N LYS A 141 -23.46 -7.77 -7.08
CA LYS A 141 -22.77 -6.48 -6.83
C LYS A 141 -21.81 -6.56 -5.65
N ARG A 142 -22.13 -7.34 -4.59
CA ARG A 142 -21.30 -7.51 -3.40
C ARG A 142 -19.89 -8.07 -3.67
N LEU A 143 -19.64 -8.67 -4.83
CA LEU A 143 -18.32 -9.17 -5.23
C LEU A 143 -17.41 -8.08 -5.82
N ILE A 144 -17.94 -6.90 -6.18
CA ILE A 144 -17.17 -5.80 -6.77
C ILE A 144 -16.03 -5.34 -5.83
N PRO A 145 -16.27 -5.04 -4.53
CA PRO A 145 -15.20 -4.58 -3.65
C PRO A 145 -14.06 -5.59 -3.51
N GLY A 146 -14.37 -6.88 -3.37
CA GLY A 146 -13.35 -7.93 -3.32
C GLY A 146 -12.59 -8.11 -4.64
N THR A 147 -13.23 -7.84 -5.77
CA THR A 147 -12.60 -7.88 -7.10
C THR A 147 -11.64 -6.70 -7.31
N ILE A 148 -12.06 -5.49 -6.93
CA ILE A 148 -11.19 -4.30 -6.94
C ILE A 148 -10.01 -4.50 -5.98
N ALA A 149 -10.27 -5.02 -4.77
CA ALA A 149 -9.24 -5.27 -3.78
C ALA A 149 -8.17 -6.25 -4.27
N LEU A 150 -8.56 -7.34 -4.93
CA LEU A 150 -7.59 -8.29 -5.51
C LEU A 150 -6.67 -7.61 -6.52
N GLY A 151 -7.18 -6.74 -7.38
CA GLY A 151 -6.37 -6.05 -8.39
C GLY A 151 -5.51 -4.91 -7.83
N ALA A 152 -6.04 -4.14 -6.89
CA ALA A 152 -5.46 -2.87 -6.48
C ALA A 152 -4.82 -2.87 -5.07
N PHE A 153 -5.20 -3.78 -4.16
CA PHE A 153 -4.75 -3.73 -2.75
C PHE A 153 -3.77 -4.85 -2.37
N THR A 154 -3.49 -5.80 -3.27
CA THR A 154 -2.71 -6.99 -2.93
C THR A 154 -1.36 -7.03 -3.66
N PHE A 155 -1.19 -7.98 -4.56
CA PHE A 155 0.09 -8.28 -5.22
C PHE A 155 0.73 -7.09 -5.96
N THR A 156 -0.05 -6.16 -6.44
CA THR A 156 0.42 -4.97 -7.16
C THR A 156 1.12 -3.97 -6.24
N MET A 157 0.68 -3.88 -4.99
CA MET A 157 1.25 -2.97 -4.00
C MET A 157 2.42 -3.59 -3.24
N THR A 158 2.35 -4.89 -2.93
CA THR A 158 3.24 -5.52 -1.95
C THR A 158 4.17 -6.58 -2.53
N ALA A 159 3.85 -7.15 -3.69
CA ALA A 159 4.58 -8.29 -4.23
C ALA A 159 5.33 -7.99 -5.51
N LEU A 160 4.72 -7.30 -6.50
CA LEU A 160 5.35 -7.06 -7.80
C LEU A 160 6.61 -6.21 -7.69
N PRO A 161 7.75 -6.68 -8.23
CA PRO A 161 8.97 -5.89 -8.27
C PRO A 161 8.82 -4.70 -9.21
N GLY A 162 9.51 -3.59 -8.91
CA GLY A 162 9.47 -2.37 -9.71
C GLY A 162 8.27 -1.46 -9.44
N SER A 163 7.31 -1.89 -8.62
CA SER A 163 6.15 -1.08 -8.25
C SER A 163 6.59 0.18 -7.48
N PRO A 164 6.09 1.38 -7.85
CA PRO A 164 6.38 2.63 -7.14
C PRO A 164 5.55 2.79 -5.85
N GLU A 165 4.76 1.79 -5.49
CA GLU A 165 3.90 1.83 -4.32
C GLU A 165 4.70 1.91 -3.02
N ILE A 166 4.15 2.65 -2.06
CA ILE A 166 4.84 3.00 -0.81
C ILE A 166 5.29 1.78 0.00
N GLN A 167 4.57 0.65 -0.08
CA GLN A 167 4.91 -0.60 0.58
C GLN A 167 6.20 -1.23 0.04
N ASN A 168 6.50 -0.97 -1.23
CA ASN A 168 7.74 -1.41 -1.88
C ASN A 168 8.86 -0.36 -1.76
N VAL A 169 8.52 0.90 -1.41
CA VAL A 169 9.50 1.99 -1.27
C VAL A 169 10.05 2.09 0.17
N ILE A 170 9.20 1.93 1.18
CA ILE A 170 9.62 2.05 2.60
C ILE A 170 10.82 1.15 2.94
N PRO A 171 10.84 -0.15 2.59
CA PRO A 171 11.94 -1.04 2.94
C PRO A 171 13.29 -0.65 2.34
N MET A 172 13.31 0.05 1.20
CA MET A 172 14.55 0.43 0.51
C MET A 172 15.53 1.19 1.41
N LYS A 173 15.02 2.14 2.19
CA LYS A 173 15.82 2.94 3.13
C LYS A 173 16.46 2.09 4.23
N TYR A 174 15.73 1.09 4.72
CA TYR A 174 16.17 0.26 5.83
C TYR A 174 17.15 -0.84 5.40
N PHE A 175 16.90 -1.44 4.24
CA PHE A 175 17.67 -2.56 3.71
C PHE A 175 18.67 -2.18 2.62
N ARG A 176 18.73 -0.88 2.26
CA ARG A 176 19.61 -0.33 1.20
C ARG A 176 19.44 -1.06 -0.12
N THR A 177 18.20 -1.22 -0.51
CA THR A 177 17.76 -1.94 -1.71
C THR A 177 17.02 -0.99 -2.65
N ASP A 178 16.42 -1.53 -3.69
CA ASP A 178 15.54 -0.81 -4.61
C ASP A 178 14.19 -1.52 -4.80
N THR A 179 13.30 -0.96 -5.62
CA THR A 179 11.97 -1.53 -5.86
C THR A 179 12.00 -2.91 -6.51
N PHE A 180 13.12 -3.34 -7.10
CA PHE A 180 13.28 -4.65 -7.74
C PHE A 180 13.84 -5.71 -6.80
N ALA A 181 13.96 -5.46 -5.50
CA ALA A 181 14.47 -6.40 -4.51
C ALA A 181 13.75 -7.76 -4.59
N ALA A 182 14.53 -8.86 -4.56
CA ALA A 182 14.08 -10.26 -4.62
C ALA A 182 12.96 -10.50 -5.67
N PRO A 183 13.21 -10.27 -6.97
CA PRO A 183 12.16 -10.25 -7.99
C PRO A 183 11.49 -11.61 -8.19
N VAL A 184 12.23 -12.70 -8.06
CA VAL A 184 11.70 -14.08 -8.22
C VAL A 184 10.64 -14.36 -7.14
N ILE A 185 10.92 -14.00 -5.89
CA ILE A 185 9.98 -14.16 -4.77
C ILE A 185 8.73 -13.28 -5.00
N GLY A 186 8.94 -12.03 -5.41
CA GLY A 186 7.85 -11.10 -5.67
C GLY A 186 6.92 -11.58 -6.81
N ILE A 187 7.48 -12.07 -7.91
CA ILE A 187 6.70 -12.62 -9.03
C ILE A 187 5.95 -13.89 -8.60
N PHE A 188 6.61 -14.79 -7.89
CA PHE A 188 5.97 -16.01 -7.37
C PHE A 188 4.78 -15.68 -6.46
N ALA A 189 4.97 -14.79 -5.49
CA ALA A 189 3.90 -14.34 -4.60
C ALA A 189 2.75 -13.68 -5.37
N SER A 190 3.06 -12.85 -6.38
CA SER A 190 2.05 -12.18 -7.22
C SER A 190 1.20 -13.18 -8.00
N ILE A 191 1.82 -14.17 -8.63
CA ILE A 191 1.11 -15.23 -9.37
C ILE A 191 0.21 -16.03 -8.42
N MET A 192 0.70 -16.37 -7.24
CA MET A 192 -0.09 -17.08 -6.23
C MET A 192 -1.29 -16.25 -5.75
N MET A 193 -1.08 -14.99 -5.37
CA MET A 193 -2.17 -14.12 -4.91
C MET A 193 -3.24 -13.94 -5.99
N LEU A 194 -2.83 -13.64 -7.22
CA LEU A 194 -3.74 -13.51 -8.36
C LEU A 194 -4.52 -14.81 -8.61
N SER A 195 -3.83 -15.94 -8.67
CA SER A 195 -4.45 -17.23 -8.97
C SER A 195 -5.45 -17.65 -7.89
N LEU A 196 -5.06 -17.58 -6.62
CA LEU A 196 -5.94 -17.94 -5.50
C LEU A 196 -7.13 -16.98 -5.38
N GLY A 197 -6.91 -15.68 -5.58
CA GLY A 197 -7.98 -14.68 -5.61
C GLY A 197 -8.98 -14.92 -6.73
N MET A 198 -8.49 -15.21 -7.94
CA MET A 198 -9.34 -15.55 -9.07
C MET A 198 -10.12 -16.84 -8.84
N ILE A 199 -9.50 -17.88 -8.26
CA ILE A 199 -10.18 -19.12 -7.90
C ILE A 199 -11.29 -18.84 -6.89
N TRP A 200 -11.00 -18.05 -5.83
CA TRP A 200 -12.01 -17.67 -4.84
C TRP A 200 -13.19 -16.95 -5.49
N LEU A 201 -12.96 -15.85 -6.19
CA LEU A 201 -14.01 -15.04 -6.79
C LEU A 201 -14.84 -15.82 -7.79
N THR A 202 -14.18 -16.67 -8.62
CA THR A 202 -14.90 -17.54 -9.58
C THR A 202 -15.78 -18.57 -8.85
N LYS A 203 -15.31 -19.17 -7.76
CA LYS A 203 -16.13 -20.07 -6.92
C LYS A 203 -17.32 -19.32 -6.33
N ARG A 204 -17.13 -18.08 -5.88
CA ARG A 204 -18.21 -17.23 -5.33
C ARG A 204 -19.29 -16.95 -6.37
N VAL A 205 -18.89 -16.64 -7.62
CA VAL A 205 -19.86 -16.45 -8.72
C VAL A 205 -20.63 -17.74 -9.02
N LYS A 206 -19.93 -18.89 -9.09
CA LYS A 206 -20.61 -20.17 -9.31
C LYS A 206 -21.61 -20.50 -8.21
N SER A 207 -21.23 -20.25 -6.94
CA SER A 207 -22.11 -20.45 -5.79
C SER A 207 -23.32 -19.52 -5.83
N ALA A 208 -23.14 -18.26 -6.20
CA ALA A 208 -24.21 -17.28 -6.33
C ALA A 208 -25.22 -17.73 -7.41
N LYS A 209 -24.73 -18.12 -8.59
CA LYS A 209 -25.59 -18.63 -9.68
C LYS A 209 -26.38 -19.88 -9.27
N ALA A 210 -25.75 -20.81 -8.52
CA ALA A 210 -26.44 -21.98 -7.99
C ALA A 210 -27.57 -21.64 -6.98
N ASN A 211 -27.44 -20.52 -6.31
CA ASN A 211 -28.43 -20.00 -5.36
C ASN A 211 -29.42 -19.00 -6.01
N ASN A 212 -29.44 -18.83 -7.33
CA ASN A 212 -30.20 -17.83 -8.06
C ASN A 212 -29.94 -16.39 -7.56
N GLU A 213 -28.73 -16.11 -7.08
CA GLU A 213 -28.30 -14.79 -6.67
C GLU A 213 -27.67 -14.06 -7.87
N GLY A 214 -28.38 -13.12 -8.45
CA GLY A 214 -27.89 -12.25 -9.52
C GLY A 214 -27.31 -10.94 -9.00
N TYR A 215 -27.21 -9.93 -9.89
CA TYR A 215 -26.68 -8.61 -9.53
C TYR A 215 -27.47 -7.92 -8.41
N GLY A 216 -28.78 -8.15 -8.37
CA GLY A 216 -29.72 -7.57 -7.42
C GLY A 216 -30.28 -6.20 -7.88
N ASN A 217 -31.33 -5.74 -7.17
CA ASN A 217 -31.94 -4.45 -7.44
C ASN A 217 -31.21 -3.37 -6.63
N HIS A 218 -30.22 -2.74 -7.26
CA HIS A 218 -29.49 -1.62 -6.68
C HIS A 218 -29.75 -0.36 -7.49
N SER A 219 -30.06 0.76 -6.81
CA SER A 219 -30.10 2.10 -7.39
C SER A 219 -28.66 2.60 -7.58
N ASP A 220 -28.01 2.15 -8.63
CA ASP A 220 -26.67 2.63 -8.98
C ASP A 220 -26.85 4.00 -9.65
N ASN A 221 -26.58 5.08 -8.93
CA ASN A 221 -26.44 6.43 -9.49
C ASN A 221 -25.08 6.49 -10.26
N ILE A 222 -24.95 5.63 -11.28
CA ILE A 222 -23.82 5.70 -12.19
C ILE A 222 -24.21 6.76 -13.21
N ALA A 223 -23.54 7.91 -13.17
CA ALA A 223 -23.60 8.86 -14.27
C ALA A 223 -23.25 8.11 -15.56
N GLU A 224 -24.05 8.27 -16.61
CA GLU A 224 -23.73 7.71 -17.93
C GLU A 224 -22.33 8.20 -18.32
N GLU A 225 -21.36 7.34 -18.13
CA GLU A 225 -19.98 7.66 -18.50
C GLU A 225 -19.86 7.60 -20.01
N ASN A 226 -19.50 8.72 -20.61
CA ASN A 226 -19.23 8.78 -22.04
C ASN A 226 -17.84 8.18 -22.30
N TYR A 227 -17.83 7.01 -22.94
CA TYR A 227 -16.60 6.34 -23.41
C TYR A 227 -16.24 6.71 -24.85
N GLU A 228 -16.99 7.61 -25.48
CA GLU A 228 -16.68 8.17 -26.78
C GLU A 228 -15.44 9.09 -26.67
N ASN A 229 -14.53 9.00 -27.61
CA ASN A 229 -13.32 9.82 -27.67
C ASN A 229 -12.24 9.56 -26.61
N LEU A 230 -12.19 8.35 -26.02
CA LEU A 230 -11.09 7.96 -25.16
C LEU A 230 -9.76 7.96 -25.95
N PRO A 231 -8.64 8.31 -25.29
CA PRO A 231 -7.29 8.19 -25.89
C PRO A 231 -7.01 6.73 -26.30
N SER A 232 -6.14 6.55 -27.31
CA SER A 232 -5.75 5.18 -27.67
C SER A 232 -4.99 4.51 -26.53
N ILE A 233 -5.16 3.19 -26.38
CA ILE A 233 -4.51 2.37 -25.35
C ILE A 233 -2.98 2.54 -25.35
N PHE A 234 -2.37 2.63 -26.53
CA PHE A 234 -0.93 2.81 -26.65
C PHE A 234 -0.44 4.13 -26.02
N LYS A 235 -1.20 5.22 -26.19
CA LYS A 235 -0.90 6.49 -25.53
C LYS A 235 -1.16 6.44 -24.03
N ALA A 236 -2.18 5.72 -23.63
CA ALA A 236 -2.60 5.64 -22.24
C ALA A 236 -1.63 4.79 -21.36
N ILE A 237 -1.03 3.75 -21.93
CA ILE A 237 -0.10 2.87 -21.19
C ILE A 237 1.34 3.42 -21.16
N LEU A 238 1.69 4.31 -22.08
CA LEU A 238 3.05 4.81 -22.25
C LEU A 238 3.62 5.51 -21.00
N PRO A 239 2.86 6.33 -20.23
CA PRO A 239 3.31 6.89 -18.95
C PRO A 239 3.76 5.81 -17.95
N ILE A 240 3.03 4.71 -17.86
CA ILE A 240 3.36 3.57 -16.96
C ILE A 240 4.66 2.90 -17.42
N ILE A 241 4.83 2.70 -18.72
CA ILE A 241 6.07 2.16 -19.31
C ILE A 241 7.25 3.09 -19.01
N ILE A 242 7.05 4.41 -19.11
CA ILE A 242 8.09 5.40 -18.80
C ILE A 242 8.50 5.27 -17.33
N ILE A 243 7.56 5.18 -16.38
CA ILE A 243 7.88 4.97 -14.96
C ILE A 243 8.74 3.71 -14.80
N PHE A 244 8.30 2.58 -15.37
CA PHE A 244 9.01 1.31 -15.21
C PHE A 244 10.44 1.35 -15.77
N ILE A 245 10.59 1.79 -17.02
CA ILE A 245 11.91 1.84 -17.69
C ILE A 245 12.84 2.84 -17.01
N THR A 246 12.33 4.01 -16.66
CA THR A 246 13.13 5.07 -16.02
C THR A 246 13.57 4.63 -14.61
N ASN A 247 12.65 4.06 -13.82
CA ASN A 247 12.97 3.53 -12.50
C ASN A 247 14.04 2.43 -12.59
N LEU A 248 13.88 1.49 -13.53
CA LEU A 248 14.87 0.42 -13.76
C LEU A 248 16.24 0.99 -14.16
N PHE A 249 16.27 1.96 -15.09
CA PHE A 249 17.50 2.59 -15.53
C PHE A 249 18.22 3.31 -14.40
N PHE A 250 17.51 4.16 -13.64
CA PHE A 250 18.13 4.87 -12.53
C PHE A 250 18.58 3.93 -11.41
N SER A 251 17.77 2.93 -11.07
CA SER A 251 18.10 1.99 -9.98
C SER A 251 19.26 1.05 -10.31
N LYS A 252 19.33 0.54 -11.55
CA LYS A 252 20.26 -0.54 -11.91
C LYS A 252 21.41 -0.11 -12.81
N VAL A 253 21.33 1.08 -13.41
CA VAL A 253 22.38 1.54 -14.32
C VAL A 253 22.99 2.85 -13.81
N TYR A 254 22.20 3.88 -13.62
CA TYR A 254 22.72 5.20 -13.32
C TYR A 254 23.38 5.28 -11.94
N TYR A 255 22.63 4.95 -10.87
CA TYR A 255 23.13 5.07 -9.50
C TYR A 255 24.15 4.01 -9.11
N GLU A 256 24.26 2.90 -9.81
CA GLU A 256 25.34 1.92 -9.60
C GLU A 256 26.69 2.40 -10.16
N ASN A 257 26.69 3.36 -11.09
CA ASN A 257 27.89 3.80 -11.83
C ASN A 257 28.35 5.23 -11.49
N ILE A 258 27.69 5.95 -10.56
CA ILE A 258 28.08 7.31 -10.19
C ILE A 258 28.80 7.36 -8.84
N ASP A 259 29.69 8.32 -8.67
CA ASP A 259 30.29 8.64 -7.38
C ASP A 259 29.30 9.39 -6.48
N GLY A 260 28.96 8.79 -5.34
CA GLY A 260 28.07 9.37 -4.33
C GLY A 260 28.80 10.10 -3.20
N SER A 261 30.12 10.30 -3.27
CA SER A 261 30.94 10.87 -2.18
C SER A 261 30.49 12.26 -1.73
N TYR A 262 29.95 13.07 -2.65
CA TYR A 262 29.40 14.40 -2.36
C TYR A 262 28.25 14.39 -1.34
N LEU A 263 27.56 13.26 -1.18
CA LEU A 263 26.42 13.12 -0.28
C LEU A 263 26.84 13.13 1.20
N SER A 264 28.11 12.90 1.51
CA SER A 264 28.63 13.03 2.86
C SER A 264 28.40 14.42 3.47
N LYS A 265 28.45 15.48 2.63
CA LYS A 265 28.11 16.85 3.03
C LYS A 265 26.64 17.03 3.47
N PHE A 266 25.77 16.13 3.07
CA PHE A 266 24.36 16.11 3.41
C PHE A 266 24.02 15.04 4.46
N ASN A 267 25.03 14.47 5.13
CA ASN A 267 24.88 13.42 6.14
C ASN A 267 24.07 12.20 5.63
N THR A 268 24.27 11.82 4.37
CA THR A 268 23.63 10.66 3.75
C THR A 268 24.58 9.94 2.79
N THR A 269 24.13 8.81 2.26
CA THR A 269 24.90 8.01 1.29
C THR A 269 24.03 7.68 0.09
N LEU A 270 24.63 7.34 -1.04
CA LEU A 270 23.91 6.98 -2.25
C LEU A 270 22.99 5.78 -2.02
N SER A 271 23.43 4.78 -1.27
CA SER A 271 22.63 3.61 -0.94
C SER A 271 21.37 3.91 -0.10
N ASN A 272 21.34 5.04 0.61
CA ASN A 272 20.18 5.45 1.39
C ASN A 272 19.11 6.17 0.56
N VAL A 273 19.48 6.78 -0.56
CA VAL A 273 18.60 7.69 -1.32
C VAL A 273 18.32 7.23 -2.75
N SER A 274 19.20 6.45 -3.37
CA SER A 274 19.13 6.07 -4.79
C SER A 274 17.81 5.40 -5.16
N GLY A 275 17.32 4.46 -4.34
CA GLY A 275 16.05 3.78 -4.58
C GLY A 275 14.88 4.76 -4.63
N THR A 276 14.74 5.61 -3.62
CA THR A 276 13.64 6.60 -3.56
C THR A 276 13.77 7.64 -4.67
N TRP A 277 14.98 8.11 -4.97
CA TRP A 277 15.22 9.07 -6.04
C TRP A 277 14.87 8.50 -7.41
N SER A 278 15.21 7.23 -7.66
CA SER A 278 14.86 6.54 -8.93
C SER A 278 13.35 6.57 -9.18
N VAL A 279 12.56 6.27 -8.15
CA VAL A 279 11.09 6.27 -8.25
C VAL A 279 10.55 7.69 -8.46
N ILE A 280 11.01 8.67 -7.70
CA ILE A 280 10.55 10.07 -7.81
C ILE A 280 10.87 10.61 -9.21
N ILE A 281 12.09 10.42 -9.71
CA ILE A 281 12.50 10.87 -11.04
C ILE A 281 11.63 10.19 -12.12
N ALA A 282 11.37 8.89 -11.98
CA ALA A 282 10.55 8.15 -12.93
C ALA A 282 9.12 8.71 -13.02
N ILE A 283 8.49 9.00 -11.87
CA ILE A 283 7.16 9.58 -11.83
C ILE A 283 7.17 11.01 -12.42
N VAL A 284 8.13 11.85 -12.02
CA VAL A 284 8.24 13.24 -12.52
C VAL A 284 8.42 13.27 -14.05
N LEU A 285 9.27 12.41 -14.60
CA LEU A 285 9.45 12.34 -16.06
C LEU A 285 8.17 11.89 -16.77
N SER A 286 7.42 10.98 -16.16
CA SER A 286 6.11 10.58 -16.69
C SER A 286 5.07 11.70 -16.60
N ASP A 287 5.04 12.47 -15.49
CA ASP A 287 4.17 13.64 -15.35
C ASP A 287 4.47 14.70 -16.43
N ILE A 288 5.75 15.00 -16.64
CA ILE A 288 6.20 15.90 -17.69
C ILE A 288 5.76 15.38 -19.06
N PHE A 289 5.92 14.09 -19.33
CA PHE A 289 5.46 13.47 -20.58
C PHE A 289 3.96 13.64 -20.79
N ILE A 290 3.12 13.37 -19.77
CA ILE A 290 1.67 13.56 -19.87
C ILE A 290 1.33 15.03 -20.16
N LEU A 291 1.93 15.97 -19.43
CA LEU A 291 1.71 17.41 -19.61
C LEU A 291 2.09 17.87 -21.02
N LEU A 292 3.26 17.50 -21.53
CA LEU A 292 3.74 17.92 -22.83
C LEU A 292 2.88 17.35 -23.99
N THR A 293 2.48 16.08 -23.86
CA THR A 293 1.72 15.39 -24.92
C THR A 293 0.23 15.70 -24.91
N ASN A 294 -0.31 16.24 -23.79
CA ASN A 294 -1.74 16.55 -23.65
C ASN A 294 -2.02 17.98 -23.21
N PHE A 295 -1.06 18.89 -23.40
CA PHE A 295 -1.20 20.28 -22.97
C PHE A 295 -2.52 20.96 -23.42
N LYS A 296 -2.99 20.65 -24.64
CA LYS A 296 -4.24 21.19 -25.21
C LYS A 296 -5.52 20.50 -24.67
N LYS A 297 -5.39 19.32 -24.05
CA LYS A 297 -6.55 18.55 -23.56
C LYS A 297 -6.85 18.85 -22.10
N ILE A 298 -5.84 19.18 -21.32
CA ILE A 298 -6.01 19.52 -19.90
C ILE A 298 -6.59 20.93 -19.84
N LYS A 299 -7.87 21.02 -19.43
CA LYS A 299 -8.61 22.30 -19.41
C LYS A 299 -7.96 23.35 -18.52
N ASN A 300 -7.42 22.93 -17.37
CA ASN A 300 -6.77 23.80 -16.41
C ASN A 300 -5.61 23.06 -15.70
N ILE A 301 -4.41 23.21 -16.23
CA ILE A 301 -3.20 22.56 -15.71
C ILE A 301 -2.94 22.96 -14.27
N LYS A 302 -3.09 24.24 -13.93
CA LYS A 302 -2.89 24.72 -12.56
C LYS A 302 -3.82 24.00 -11.58
N SER A 303 -5.12 23.95 -11.91
CA SER A 303 -6.11 23.24 -11.06
C SER A 303 -5.82 21.74 -10.95
N ALA A 304 -5.40 21.08 -12.03
CA ALA A 304 -5.04 19.67 -12.00
C ALA A 304 -3.84 19.39 -11.09
N LEU A 305 -2.79 20.22 -11.18
CA LEU A 305 -1.62 20.10 -10.32
C LEU A 305 -1.96 20.42 -8.84
N ASP A 306 -2.67 21.51 -8.57
CA ASP A 306 -3.09 21.88 -7.21
C ASP A 306 -3.96 20.80 -6.57
N THR A 307 -4.89 20.20 -7.35
CA THR A 307 -5.72 19.08 -6.88
C THR A 307 -4.86 17.85 -6.61
N GLY A 308 -3.93 17.52 -7.51
CA GLY A 308 -2.98 16.42 -7.31
C GLY A 308 -2.20 16.57 -6.02
N VAL A 309 -1.61 17.74 -5.78
CA VAL A 309 -0.88 18.04 -4.54
C VAL A 309 -1.79 17.92 -3.32
N THR A 310 -2.97 18.53 -3.34
CA THR A 310 -3.93 18.51 -2.22
C THR A 310 -4.37 17.09 -1.87
N ASN A 311 -4.60 16.24 -2.87
CA ASN A 311 -4.98 14.84 -2.67
C ASN A 311 -3.88 14.02 -1.98
N SER A 312 -2.61 14.44 -2.06
CA SER A 312 -1.50 13.77 -1.38
C SER A 312 -1.48 13.99 0.13
N PHE A 313 -2.05 15.09 0.63
CA PHE A 313 -1.92 15.45 2.04
C PHE A 313 -2.62 14.49 3.00
N LYS A 314 -3.85 14.08 2.70
CA LYS A 314 -4.59 13.21 3.62
C LYS A 314 -3.91 11.86 3.85
N PRO A 315 -3.51 11.08 2.83
CA PRO A 315 -2.79 9.83 3.06
C PRO A 315 -1.41 10.02 3.69
N LEU A 316 -0.67 11.08 3.30
CA LEU A 316 0.62 11.40 3.89
C LEU A 316 0.49 11.72 5.39
N LEU A 317 -0.41 12.64 5.76
CA LEU A 317 -0.59 13.07 7.15
C LEU A 317 -1.15 11.95 8.03
N ASN A 318 -2.05 11.11 7.51
CA ASN A 318 -2.53 9.94 8.25
C ASN A 318 -1.39 8.97 8.58
N SER A 319 -0.54 8.65 7.60
CA SER A 319 0.62 7.76 7.81
C SER A 319 1.63 8.42 8.77
N SER A 320 1.89 9.73 8.60
CA SER A 320 2.77 10.49 9.52
C SER A 320 2.28 10.46 10.97
N ALA A 321 0.97 10.60 11.18
CA ALA A 321 0.38 10.56 12.52
C ALA A 321 0.57 9.18 13.20
N ILE A 322 0.40 8.11 12.44
CA ILE A 322 0.65 6.75 12.92
C ILE A 322 2.15 6.54 13.22
N VAL A 323 3.04 7.06 12.39
CA VAL A 323 4.50 6.96 12.62
C VAL A 323 4.94 7.77 13.85
N GLY A 324 4.34 8.95 14.06
CA GLY A 324 4.52 9.71 15.29
C GLY A 324 4.15 8.92 16.55
N TYR A 325 2.99 8.26 16.53
CA TYR A 325 2.56 7.34 17.60
C TYR A 325 3.57 6.20 17.80
N GLY A 326 4.03 5.56 16.71
CA GLY A 326 5.05 4.52 16.77
C GLY A 326 6.38 4.98 17.36
N SER A 327 6.78 6.24 17.09
CA SER A 327 7.99 6.83 17.68
C SER A 327 7.87 6.98 19.20
N VAL A 328 6.70 7.35 19.70
CA VAL A 328 6.41 7.38 21.13
C VAL A 328 6.50 5.97 21.72
N ILE A 329 5.85 4.97 21.13
CA ILE A 329 5.94 3.57 21.60
C ILE A 329 7.39 3.12 21.67
N LYS A 330 8.20 3.40 20.63
CA LYS A 330 9.61 3.04 20.57
C LYS A 330 10.44 3.67 21.69
N SER A 331 10.09 4.86 22.16
CA SER A 331 10.79 5.56 23.25
C SER A 331 10.46 5.01 24.66
N LEU A 332 9.39 4.21 24.78
CA LEU A 332 8.96 3.67 26.08
C LEU A 332 9.78 2.43 26.48
N ALA A 333 10.10 2.29 27.76
CA ALA A 333 10.81 1.13 28.30
C ALA A 333 10.11 -0.21 28.00
N VAL A 334 8.77 -0.20 27.91
CA VAL A 334 7.98 -1.37 27.55
C VAL A 334 8.27 -1.90 26.14
N PHE A 335 8.84 -1.07 25.25
CA PHE A 335 9.17 -1.50 23.90
C PHE A 335 10.23 -2.62 23.86
N SER A 336 11.21 -2.59 24.77
CA SER A 336 12.21 -3.67 24.87
C SER A 336 11.56 -5.04 25.19
N VAL A 337 10.45 -5.03 25.93
CA VAL A 337 9.69 -6.27 26.23
C VAL A 337 9.00 -6.79 24.96
N ILE A 338 8.46 -5.88 24.12
CA ILE A 338 7.87 -6.27 22.83
C ILE A 338 8.94 -6.83 21.90
N GLN A 339 10.11 -6.18 21.83
CA GLN A 339 11.23 -6.68 21.03
C GLN A 339 11.65 -8.08 21.50
N SER A 340 11.83 -8.26 22.81
CA SER A 340 12.18 -9.56 23.40
C SER A 340 11.11 -10.62 23.11
N PHE A 341 9.83 -10.25 23.12
CA PHE A 341 8.74 -11.16 22.76
C PHE A 341 8.80 -11.55 21.28
N ILE A 342 8.93 -10.59 20.37
CA ILE A 342 9.01 -10.83 18.92
C ILE A 342 10.21 -11.74 18.59
N PHE A 343 11.40 -11.42 19.12
CA PHE A 343 12.60 -12.22 18.87
C PHE A 343 12.62 -13.53 19.65
N GLY A 344 11.83 -13.65 20.74
CA GLY A 344 11.61 -14.90 21.47
C GLY A 344 10.70 -15.88 20.72
N ILE A 345 9.88 -15.42 19.77
CA ILE A 345 9.05 -16.30 18.92
C ILE A 345 9.93 -17.10 17.95
N SER A 346 10.92 -16.43 17.33
CA SER A 346 11.83 -17.08 16.40
C SER A 346 13.17 -16.34 16.33
N SER A 347 14.26 -17.10 16.31
CA SER A 347 15.60 -16.60 15.98
C SER A 347 15.79 -16.41 14.48
N ASN A 348 14.84 -16.82 13.64
CA ASN A 348 14.84 -16.60 12.20
C ASN A 348 14.32 -15.18 11.89
N PRO A 349 15.16 -14.30 11.30
CA PRO A 349 14.76 -12.91 10.99
C PRO A 349 13.60 -12.83 10.01
N ILE A 350 13.48 -13.77 9.06
CA ILE A 350 12.40 -13.84 8.07
C ILE A 350 11.06 -14.02 8.75
N ILE A 351 10.97 -14.95 9.72
CA ILE A 351 9.75 -15.22 10.48
C ILE A 351 9.41 -14.04 11.40
N SER A 352 10.40 -13.57 12.17
CA SER A 352 10.20 -12.47 13.12
C SER A 352 9.77 -11.18 12.43
N GLU A 353 10.35 -10.88 11.26
CA GLU A 353 9.98 -9.72 10.44
C GLU A 353 8.55 -9.87 9.90
N ALA A 354 8.23 -11.02 9.31
CA ALA A 354 6.90 -11.26 8.77
C ALA A 354 5.81 -11.11 9.84
N LEU A 355 6.02 -11.65 11.02
CA LEU A 355 5.08 -11.56 12.14
C LEU A 355 4.93 -10.12 12.64
N SER A 356 6.05 -9.43 12.92
CA SER A 356 6.01 -8.08 13.47
C SER A 356 5.36 -7.09 12.50
N VAL A 357 5.72 -7.14 11.21
CA VAL A 357 5.15 -6.25 10.20
C VAL A 357 3.65 -6.49 10.04
N ASN A 358 3.22 -7.76 9.90
CA ASN A 358 1.79 -8.07 9.80
C ASN A 358 1.00 -7.57 11.00
N LEU A 359 1.49 -7.85 12.21
CA LEU A 359 0.79 -7.44 13.44
C LEU A 359 0.70 -5.91 13.55
N ILE A 360 1.78 -5.18 13.32
CA ILE A 360 1.80 -3.73 13.45
C ILE A 360 0.94 -3.08 12.36
N CYS A 361 0.97 -3.56 11.12
CA CYS A 361 0.10 -3.08 10.05
C CYS A 361 -1.38 -3.34 10.36
N GLY A 362 -1.71 -4.50 10.93
CA GLY A 362 -3.06 -4.82 11.37
C GLY A 362 -3.55 -3.92 12.49
N LEU A 363 -2.73 -3.71 13.52
CA LEU A 363 -3.06 -2.84 14.65
C LEU A 363 -3.25 -1.37 14.24
N THR A 364 -2.47 -0.89 13.29
CA THR A 364 -2.52 0.50 12.81
C THR A 364 -3.52 0.72 11.68
N ALA A 365 -4.11 -0.33 11.12
CA ALA A 365 -4.92 -0.30 9.91
C ALA A 365 -4.24 0.44 8.74
N SER A 366 -2.94 0.32 8.64
CA SER A 366 -2.13 1.06 7.67
C SER A 366 -0.90 0.24 7.27
N ALA A 367 -0.84 -0.18 6.02
CA ALA A 367 0.34 -0.83 5.47
C ALA A 367 1.59 0.06 5.59
N SER A 368 1.50 1.31 5.15
CA SER A 368 2.64 2.25 5.14
C SER A 368 3.07 2.67 6.55
N GLY A 369 2.10 3.05 7.40
CA GLY A 369 2.38 3.46 8.77
C GLY A 369 2.92 2.32 9.62
N GLY A 370 2.29 1.14 9.56
CA GLY A 370 2.73 -0.04 10.30
C GLY A 370 4.08 -0.56 9.84
N LEU A 371 4.33 -0.55 8.52
CA LEU A 371 5.62 -0.95 7.93
C LEU A 371 6.75 -0.02 8.39
N GLU A 372 6.55 1.30 8.33
CA GLU A 372 7.54 2.28 8.78
C GLU A 372 7.84 2.13 10.29
N ILE A 373 6.80 1.93 11.13
CA ILE A 373 6.98 1.70 12.57
C ILE A 373 7.82 0.45 12.82
N SER A 374 7.43 -0.66 12.17
CA SER A 374 8.12 -1.95 12.36
C SER A 374 9.58 -1.86 11.95
N LEU A 375 9.86 -1.35 10.74
CA LEU A 375 11.22 -1.28 10.22
C LEU A 375 12.08 -0.24 10.94
N ASN A 376 11.54 0.92 11.27
CA ASN A 376 12.26 1.91 12.06
C ASN A 376 12.71 1.35 13.42
N ALA A 377 11.90 0.49 14.00
CA ALA A 377 12.19 -0.09 15.30
C ALA A 377 13.09 -1.33 15.24
N LEU A 378 12.90 -2.21 14.27
CA LEU A 378 13.43 -3.58 14.29
C LEU A 378 14.40 -3.88 13.13
N ALA A 379 14.43 -3.11 12.04
CA ALA A 379 15.28 -3.39 10.89
C ALA A 379 16.79 -3.50 11.21
N PRO A 380 17.38 -2.70 12.12
CA PRO A 380 18.79 -2.88 12.48
C PRO A 380 19.08 -4.28 13.05
N THR A 381 18.18 -4.82 13.89
CA THR A 381 18.29 -6.16 14.43
C THR A 381 18.12 -7.23 13.35
N TYR A 382 17.13 -7.06 12.46
CA TYR A 382 16.93 -7.98 11.33
C TYR A 382 18.14 -8.02 10.40
N LEU A 383 18.75 -6.88 10.10
CA LEU A 383 19.99 -6.82 9.32
C LEU A 383 21.14 -7.54 10.01
N GLN A 384 21.33 -7.33 11.31
CA GLN A 384 22.37 -8.03 12.07
C GLN A 384 22.17 -9.55 12.03
N MET A 385 20.94 -10.02 12.25
CA MET A 385 20.60 -11.44 12.18
C MET A 385 20.78 -12.00 10.77
N SER A 386 20.36 -11.27 9.74
CA SER A 386 20.46 -11.70 8.34
C SER A 386 21.92 -11.82 7.89
N HIS A 387 22.77 -10.88 8.28
CA HIS A 387 24.22 -10.96 8.01
C HIS A 387 24.86 -12.19 8.67
N ALA A 388 24.49 -12.52 9.93
CA ALA A 388 24.99 -13.70 10.62
C ALA A 388 24.55 -15.01 9.95
N LEU A 389 23.41 -15.01 9.25
CA LEU A 389 22.85 -16.17 8.56
C LEU A 389 23.06 -16.15 7.04
N ASN A 390 23.86 -15.19 6.52
CA ASN A 390 24.07 -14.98 5.08
C ASN A 390 22.79 -14.83 4.26
N ILE A 391 21.75 -14.18 4.82
CA ILE A 391 20.50 -13.87 4.13
C ILE A 391 20.66 -12.50 3.46
N PRO A 392 20.47 -12.38 2.13
CA PRO A 392 20.54 -11.10 1.43
C PRO A 392 19.47 -10.10 1.93
N PRO A 393 19.82 -8.80 2.11
CA PRO A 393 18.85 -7.77 2.54
C PRO A 393 17.62 -7.63 1.63
N GLU A 394 17.76 -7.98 0.34
CA GLU A 394 16.65 -7.99 -0.62
C GLU A 394 15.53 -8.96 -0.23
N ILE A 395 15.87 -10.04 0.48
CA ILE A 395 14.91 -11.00 1.00
C ILE A 395 14.07 -10.33 2.10
N LEU A 396 14.73 -9.69 3.06
CA LEU A 396 14.04 -8.95 4.12
C LEU A 396 13.16 -7.85 3.53
N HIS A 397 13.66 -7.07 2.56
CA HIS A 397 12.84 -6.09 1.86
C HIS A 397 11.52 -6.69 1.34
N ARG A 398 11.61 -7.82 0.62
CA ARG A 398 10.43 -8.44 0.00
C ARG A 398 9.51 -9.05 1.05
N ILE A 399 10.04 -9.65 2.11
CA ILE A 399 9.25 -10.17 3.23
C ILE A 399 8.50 -9.03 3.94
N ALA A 400 9.19 -7.92 4.24
CA ALA A 400 8.55 -6.74 4.84
C ALA A 400 7.41 -6.20 3.97
N SER A 401 7.69 -6.01 2.68
CA SER A 401 6.68 -5.53 1.72
C SER A 401 5.47 -6.46 1.66
N LEU A 402 5.66 -7.76 1.47
CA LEU A 402 4.59 -8.76 1.45
C LEU A 402 3.77 -8.76 2.75
N SER A 403 4.45 -8.71 3.87
CA SER A 403 3.83 -8.78 5.20
C SER A 403 3.00 -7.54 5.53
N SER A 404 3.32 -6.40 4.92
CA SER A 404 2.55 -5.16 5.13
C SER A 404 1.13 -5.22 4.58
N GLY A 405 0.88 -6.05 3.56
CA GLY A 405 -0.42 -6.23 2.92
C GLY A 405 -1.25 -7.39 3.46
N GLY A 406 -0.90 -7.94 4.63
CA GLY A 406 -1.65 -9.05 5.25
C GLY A 406 -2.84 -8.57 6.07
N LEU A 407 -2.57 -7.93 7.20
CA LEU A 407 -3.61 -7.48 8.14
C LEU A 407 -3.99 -6.00 7.99
N ASP A 408 -3.42 -5.27 7.07
CA ASP A 408 -3.68 -3.84 6.90
C ASP A 408 -5.10 -3.53 6.42
N THR A 409 -5.73 -4.45 5.67
CA THR A 409 -7.09 -4.30 5.12
C THR A 409 -8.19 -4.86 6.03
N LEU A 410 -7.99 -4.84 7.34
CA LEU A 410 -9.03 -5.14 8.34
C LEU A 410 -10.19 -4.12 8.25
N PRO A 411 -11.39 -4.41 8.79
CA PRO A 411 -12.60 -3.60 8.57
C PRO A 411 -12.47 -2.11 8.90
N HIS A 412 -11.56 -1.75 9.78
CA HIS A 412 -11.30 -0.36 10.20
C HIS A 412 -10.31 0.39 9.31
N ASN A 413 -9.77 -0.24 8.26
CA ASN A 413 -8.89 0.41 7.29
C ASN A 413 -9.66 1.45 6.45
N GLY A 414 -9.08 2.64 6.27
CA GLY A 414 -9.69 3.72 5.52
C GLY A 414 -9.96 3.41 4.03
N ALA A 415 -9.10 2.61 3.39
CA ALA A 415 -9.28 2.21 2.00
C ALA A 415 -10.43 1.21 1.86
N VAL A 416 -10.58 0.28 2.80
CA VAL A 416 -11.71 -0.65 2.88
C VAL A 416 -13.03 0.11 3.00
N ILE A 417 -13.12 1.01 3.98
CA ILE A 417 -14.31 1.85 4.22
C ILE A 417 -14.66 2.66 2.96
N THR A 418 -13.66 3.30 2.34
CA THR A 418 -13.87 4.13 1.16
C THR A 418 -14.32 3.30 -0.05
N THR A 419 -13.72 2.13 -0.28
CA THR A 419 -14.10 1.26 -1.41
C THR A 419 -15.54 0.74 -1.25
N LEU A 420 -15.92 0.34 -0.04
CA LEU A 420 -17.29 -0.06 0.25
C LEU A 420 -18.27 1.10 0.03
N ALA A 421 -17.93 2.31 0.48
CA ALA A 421 -18.76 3.51 0.29
C ALA A 421 -18.90 3.88 -1.20
N ILE A 422 -17.83 3.81 -1.99
CA ILE A 422 -17.88 4.01 -3.46
C ILE A 422 -18.83 3.02 -4.11
N CYS A 423 -18.79 1.75 -3.68
CA CYS A 423 -19.68 0.71 -4.19
C CYS A 423 -21.11 0.81 -3.66
N GLY A 424 -21.40 1.71 -2.70
CA GLY A 424 -22.69 1.81 -2.05
C GLY A 424 -23.08 0.54 -1.27
N LEU A 425 -22.09 -0.11 -0.64
CA LEU A 425 -22.24 -1.37 0.09
C LEU A 425 -21.70 -1.24 1.52
N THR A 426 -22.31 -2.00 2.43
CA THR A 426 -21.87 -2.09 3.83
C THR A 426 -20.85 -3.21 4.02
N HIS A 427 -20.13 -3.17 5.15
CA HIS A 427 -19.25 -4.26 5.55
C HIS A 427 -19.98 -5.62 5.63
N LYS A 428 -21.21 -5.63 6.13
CA LYS A 428 -22.00 -6.86 6.26
C LYS A 428 -22.28 -7.51 4.91
N GLU A 429 -22.48 -6.72 3.88
CA GLU A 429 -22.83 -7.20 2.54
C GLU A 429 -21.62 -7.69 1.76
N ALA A 430 -20.49 -6.97 1.80
CA ALA A 430 -19.40 -7.18 0.85
C ALA A 430 -18.03 -7.48 1.48
N TYR A 431 -17.81 -7.19 2.77
CA TYR A 431 -16.48 -7.32 3.35
C TYR A 431 -15.97 -8.77 3.42
N LYS A 432 -16.85 -9.77 3.49
CA LYS A 432 -16.45 -11.19 3.54
C LYS A 432 -15.56 -11.58 2.35
N ASP A 433 -15.96 -11.23 1.13
CA ASP A 433 -15.19 -11.58 -0.07
C ASP A 433 -13.95 -10.71 -0.19
N MET A 434 -14.01 -9.44 0.22
CA MET A 434 -12.86 -8.55 0.30
C MET A 434 -11.84 -9.04 1.34
N PHE A 435 -12.29 -9.51 2.52
CA PHE A 435 -11.43 -10.09 3.56
C PHE A 435 -10.64 -11.30 3.04
N VAL A 436 -11.28 -12.19 2.29
CA VAL A 436 -10.58 -13.34 1.74
C VAL A 436 -9.54 -12.92 0.70
N THR A 437 -9.89 -12.01 -0.21
CA THR A 437 -8.97 -11.58 -1.27
C THR A 437 -7.81 -10.73 -0.77
N SER A 438 -8.03 -9.87 0.24
CA SER A 438 -7.02 -8.89 0.68
C SER A 438 -6.41 -9.17 2.05
N VAL A 439 -6.89 -10.17 2.80
CA VAL A 439 -6.29 -10.58 4.09
C VAL A 439 -5.87 -12.05 4.06
N VAL A 440 -6.83 -12.96 3.86
CA VAL A 440 -6.55 -14.41 4.00
C VAL A 440 -5.53 -14.87 2.96
N ILE A 441 -5.73 -14.50 1.69
CA ILE A 441 -4.83 -14.90 0.60
C ILE A 441 -3.44 -14.29 0.75
N PRO A 442 -3.26 -12.96 0.99
CA PRO A 442 -1.94 -12.40 1.24
C PRO A 442 -1.21 -13.03 2.41
N ILE A 443 -1.87 -13.26 3.56
CA ILE A 443 -1.24 -13.94 4.70
C ILE A 443 -0.81 -15.35 4.33
N PHE A 444 -1.68 -16.13 3.68
CA PHE A 444 -1.38 -17.49 3.26
C PHE A 444 -0.17 -17.53 2.31
N VAL A 445 -0.14 -16.66 1.30
CA VAL A 445 0.97 -16.57 0.35
C VAL A 445 2.26 -16.11 1.05
N THR A 446 2.18 -15.10 1.91
CA THR A 446 3.34 -14.64 2.69
C THR A 446 3.89 -15.76 3.57
N THR A 447 3.02 -16.54 4.21
CA THR A 447 3.43 -17.70 5.02
C THR A 447 4.17 -18.74 4.18
N ILE A 448 3.67 -19.06 2.99
CA ILE A 448 4.37 -19.97 2.07
C ILE A 448 5.73 -19.42 1.67
N VAL A 449 5.80 -18.12 1.31
CA VAL A 449 7.07 -17.47 0.95
C VAL A 449 8.06 -17.52 2.11
N VAL A 450 7.62 -17.22 3.33
CA VAL A 450 8.44 -17.29 4.56
C VAL A 450 8.99 -18.70 4.77
N ILE A 451 8.16 -19.73 4.66
CA ILE A 451 8.57 -21.13 4.82
C ILE A 451 9.60 -21.52 3.74
N LEU A 452 9.30 -21.27 2.47
CA LEU A 452 10.18 -21.63 1.37
C LEU A 452 11.54 -20.91 1.45
N THR A 453 11.50 -19.64 1.84
CA THR A 453 12.72 -18.83 1.99
C THR A 453 13.53 -19.29 3.20
N SER A 454 12.88 -19.60 4.32
CA SER A 454 13.56 -20.14 5.50
C SER A 454 14.24 -21.48 5.20
N ILE A 455 13.56 -22.40 4.52
CA ILE A 455 14.15 -23.68 4.07
C ILE A 455 15.36 -23.45 3.16
N ARG A 456 15.27 -22.51 2.22
CA ARG A 456 16.35 -22.19 1.28
C ARG A 456 17.64 -21.73 2.00
N PHE A 457 17.51 -20.98 3.08
CA PHE A 457 18.65 -20.46 3.85
C PHE A 457 18.99 -21.33 5.06
N GLY A 458 18.29 -22.45 5.29
CA GLY A 458 18.55 -23.40 6.38
C GLY A 458 18.24 -22.83 7.78
N VAL A 459 17.24 -21.95 7.87
CA VAL A 459 16.87 -21.26 9.12
C VAL A 459 15.41 -21.46 9.49
#